data_c5f8edd3313db7a7a9f1de02922a9bb0
#
_entry.id   c5f8edd3313db7a7a9f1de02922a9bb0
#
_cell.length_a   1.000
_cell.length_b   1.000
_cell.length_c   1.000
_cell.angle_alpha   90.00
_cell.angle_beta   90.00
_cell.angle_gamma   90.00
#
_symmetry.space_group_name_H-M   'P 1'
#
loop_
_entity.id
_entity.type
_entity.pdbx_description
1 polymer ?
#
loop_
_entity_poly.entity_id
_entity_poly.type
_entity_poly.pdbx_seq_one_letter_code
_entity_poly.pdbx_strand_id
1 'polypeptide(L)'
;IYINTDTTASADTRARRVLFFPAGTYKINSALKIPPYAHLVGEGPDKTIIKNSGSNAVMVMQDDDGNVGSNIGNSGATTPTQIQVENMTLRTSVAKVGVSLDRVTNAYFNNVKFHGSYASGGSDSSDAKGVTVTNSTATYTTTNVVFNQCQFTKFARLVDLSFNCTNVKFHACDFKTAYYGALIGAEMDGSTTGLDDGPRDIQFTSSSWSDIGQQAILVSPA
;
A
#
# COMPACT_ATOMS: atom_id res chain seq x y z
N ILE A 1 1.21 -16.25 9.13
CA ILE A 1 1.63 -15.61 10.41
C ILE A 1 0.46 -14.76 10.85
N TYR A 2 -0.13 -15.07 11.98
CA TYR A 2 -1.25 -14.32 12.55
C TYR A 2 -0.67 -13.30 13.54
N ILE A 3 -0.74 -12.02 13.19
CA ILE A 3 -0.39 -10.95 14.12
C ILE A 3 -1.65 -10.70 14.95
N ASN A 4 -1.77 -11.41 16.08
CA ASN A 4 -2.89 -11.19 16.99
C ASN A 4 -2.59 -9.97 17.87
N THR A 5 -3.30 -8.88 17.63
CA THR A 5 -3.37 -7.79 18.59
C THR A 5 -4.45 -8.13 19.60
N ASP A 6 -4.14 -8.02 20.89
CA ASP A 6 -5.12 -8.23 21.96
C ASP A 6 -6.28 -7.23 21.82
N THR A 7 -7.43 -7.71 21.40
CA THR A 7 -8.61 -6.88 21.17
C THR A 7 -9.32 -6.47 22.46
N THR A 8 -8.93 -7.04 23.60
CA THR A 8 -9.53 -6.74 24.92
C THR A 8 -8.88 -5.57 25.64
N ALA A 9 -7.69 -5.15 25.19
CA ALA A 9 -6.98 -4.01 25.77
C ALA A 9 -7.46 -2.69 25.15
N SER A 10 -7.47 -1.60 25.93
CA SER A 10 -7.72 -0.26 25.39
C SER A 10 -6.65 0.12 24.38
N ALA A 11 -6.95 1.03 23.45
CA ALA A 11 -6.01 1.48 22.42
C ALA A 11 -4.66 1.96 23.00
N ASP A 12 -4.66 2.54 24.20
CA ASP A 12 -3.46 3.03 24.89
C ASP A 12 -2.62 1.91 25.51
N THR A 13 -3.20 0.75 25.77
CA THR A 13 -2.52 -0.39 26.41
C THR A 13 -2.15 -1.50 25.44
N ARG A 14 -2.58 -1.40 24.17
CA ARG A 14 -2.21 -2.36 23.14
C ARG A 14 -0.71 -2.32 22.92
N ALA A 15 -0.04 -3.41 23.28
CA ALA A 15 1.39 -3.53 23.07
C ALA A 15 1.71 -3.41 21.57
N ARG A 16 2.47 -2.39 21.18
CA ARG A 16 3.04 -2.29 19.84
C ARG A 16 3.96 -3.48 19.67
N ARG A 17 3.63 -4.37 18.76
CA ARG A 17 4.45 -5.57 18.52
C ARG A 17 5.32 -5.34 17.30
N VAL A 18 6.61 -5.51 17.48
CA VAL A 18 7.57 -5.57 16.40
C VAL A 18 7.66 -7.01 15.93
N LEU A 19 7.35 -7.27 14.67
CA LEU A 19 7.58 -8.54 14.03
C LEU A 19 8.83 -8.44 13.18
N PHE A 20 9.89 -9.09 13.62
CA PHE A 20 11.15 -9.15 12.92
C PHE A 20 11.19 -10.34 11.96
N PHE A 21 11.59 -10.08 10.72
CA PHE A 21 11.81 -11.07 9.67
C PHE A 21 13.32 -11.14 9.37
N PRO A 22 14.02 -12.18 9.80
CA PRO A 22 15.41 -12.42 9.39
C PRO A 22 15.58 -12.48 7.86
N ALA A 23 16.81 -12.45 7.40
CA ALA A 23 17.11 -12.65 5.99
C ALA A 23 16.50 -13.97 5.48
N GLY A 24 15.83 -13.91 4.35
CA GLY A 24 15.17 -15.08 3.76
C GLY A 24 14.01 -14.70 2.84
N THR A 25 13.50 -15.70 2.13
CA THR A 25 12.30 -15.53 1.29
C THR A 25 11.12 -16.26 1.95
N TYR A 26 10.14 -15.47 2.36
CA TYR A 26 8.90 -15.93 3.00
C TYR A 26 7.80 -16.05 1.95
N LYS A 27 7.51 -17.26 1.53
CA LYS A 27 6.45 -17.52 0.55
C LYS A 27 5.09 -17.57 1.24
N ILE A 28 4.15 -16.78 0.73
CA ILE A 28 2.76 -16.76 1.16
C ILE A 28 1.83 -17.02 -0.04
N ASN A 29 0.66 -17.57 0.20
CA ASN A 29 -0.37 -17.83 -0.82
C ASN A 29 -1.61 -16.96 -0.64
N SER A 30 -1.69 -16.23 0.46
CA SER A 30 -2.74 -15.24 0.76
C SER A 30 -2.09 -13.94 1.22
N ALA A 31 -2.86 -12.86 1.20
CA ALA A 31 -2.37 -11.57 1.68
C ALA A 31 -1.97 -11.61 3.15
N LEU A 32 -0.86 -10.95 3.48
CA LEU A 32 -0.51 -10.66 4.86
C LEU A 32 -1.44 -9.53 5.36
N LYS A 33 -2.25 -9.82 6.34
CA LYS A 33 -3.19 -8.86 6.93
C LYS A 33 -2.50 -8.09 8.06
N ILE A 34 -2.50 -6.77 7.98
CA ILE A 34 -1.78 -5.89 8.89
C ILE A 34 -2.78 -5.18 9.81
N PRO A 35 -2.81 -5.54 11.09
CA PRO A 35 -3.69 -4.90 12.06
C PRO A 35 -3.16 -3.52 12.51
N PRO A 36 -3.99 -2.73 13.22
CA PRO A 36 -3.53 -1.50 13.86
C PRO A 36 -2.29 -1.73 14.74
N TYR A 37 -1.41 -0.73 14.80
CA TYR A 37 -0.19 -0.70 15.62
C TYR A 37 0.89 -1.74 15.26
N ALA A 38 0.79 -2.38 14.10
CA ALA A 38 1.78 -3.36 13.66
C ALA A 38 3.08 -2.67 13.20
N HIS A 39 4.22 -3.22 13.61
CA HIS A 39 5.53 -2.83 13.11
C HIS A 39 6.27 -4.05 12.56
N LEU A 40 6.55 -4.07 11.27
CA LEU A 40 7.24 -5.14 10.55
C LEU A 40 8.63 -4.66 10.16
N VAL A 41 9.65 -5.41 10.53
CA VAL A 41 11.06 -5.06 10.25
C VAL A 41 11.77 -6.23 9.60
N GLY A 42 12.43 -5.99 8.46
CA GLY A 42 13.34 -6.94 7.83
C GLY A 42 14.81 -6.55 8.00
N GLU A 43 15.71 -7.36 7.51
CA GLU A 43 17.15 -7.08 7.50
C GLU A 43 17.62 -6.25 6.30
N GLY A 44 16.74 -5.96 5.36
CA GLY A 44 17.02 -5.16 4.17
C GLY A 44 16.22 -5.62 2.96
N PRO A 45 16.00 -4.73 1.96
CA PRO A 45 15.15 -5.04 0.80
C PRO A 45 15.63 -6.25 -0.02
N ASP A 46 16.95 -6.46 -0.11
CA ASP A 46 17.51 -7.59 -0.87
C ASP A 46 17.76 -8.83 -0.01
N LYS A 47 17.53 -8.73 1.30
CA LYS A 47 17.74 -9.82 2.25
C LYS A 47 16.44 -10.44 2.73
N THR A 48 15.45 -9.63 3.07
CA THR A 48 14.13 -10.08 3.55
C THR A 48 13.09 -9.89 2.47
N ILE A 49 12.52 -10.97 1.96
CA ILE A 49 11.56 -10.94 0.85
C ILE A 49 10.28 -11.65 1.27
N ILE A 50 9.18 -10.92 1.34
CA ILE A 50 7.84 -11.51 1.46
C ILE A 50 7.27 -11.64 0.05
N LYS A 51 7.12 -12.89 -0.42
CA LYS A 51 6.70 -13.21 -1.78
C LYS A 51 5.31 -13.85 -1.77
N ASN A 52 4.33 -13.17 -2.35
CA ASN A 52 3.02 -13.75 -2.61
C ASN A 52 2.98 -14.41 -3.99
N SER A 53 2.62 -15.70 -4.01
CA SER A 53 2.41 -16.48 -5.23
C SER A 53 0.93 -16.71 -5.53
N GLY A 54 0.04 -16.30 -4.66
CA GLY A 54 -1.40 -16.36 -4.83
C GLY A 54 -1.97 -15.20 -5.64
N SER A 55 -3.29 -15.20 -5.77
CA SER A 55 -4.05 -14.20 -6.57
C SER A 55 -4.40 -12.90 -5.83
N ASN A 56 -3.90 -12.72 -4.60
CA ASN A 56 -4.21 -11.55 -3.76
C ASN A 56 -3.03 -10.58 -3.69
N ALA A 57 -3.25 -9.41 -3.09
CA ALA A 57 -2.18 -8.49 -2.72
C ALA A 57 -1.13 -9.17 -1.83
N VAL A 58 0.10 -8.65 -1.78
CA VAL A 58 1.10 -9.14 -0.81
C VAL A 58 0.67 -8.73 0.60
N MET A 59 0.19 -7.51 0.75
CA MET A 59 -0.18 -6.94 2.04
C MET A 59 -1.48 -6.17 1.92
N VAL A 60 -2.38 -6.37 2.87
CA VAL A 60 -3.64 -5.63 3.01
C VAL A 60 -3.78 -5.16 4.45
N MET A 61 -4.41 -4.03 4.65
CA MET A 61 -4.70 -3.52 5.97
C MET A 61 -5.98 -4.18 6.51
N GLN A 62 -6.04 -4.35 7.83
CA GLN A 62 -7.23 -4.83 8.52
C GLN A 62 -7.49 -4.00 9.77
N ASP A 63 -8.75 -3.94 10.20
CA ASP A 63 -9.10 -3.39 11.52
C ASP A 63 -8.81 -4.41 12.65
N ASP A 64 -9.08 -4.03 13.88
CA ASP A 64 -8.83 -4.88 15.05
C ASP A 64 -9.82 -6.05 15.20
N ASP A 65 -10.93 -6.02 14.47
CA ASP A 65 -11.86 -7.15 14.34
C ASP A 65 -11.50 -8.12 13.20
N GLY A 66 -10.43 -7.80 12.42
CA GLY A 66 -9.94 -8.63 11.32
C GLY A 66 -10.61 -8.37 9.97
N ASN A 67 -11.44 -7.33 9.86
CA ASN A 67 -12.06 -6.95 8.59
C ASN A 67 -11.06 -6.28 7.66
N VAL A 68 -11.27 -6.42 6.36
CA VAL A 68 -10.44 -5.85 5.29
C VAL A 68 -11.28 -5.11 4.25
N GLY A 69 -10.64 -4.23 3.48
CA GLY A 69 -11.28 -3.50 2.39
C GLY A 69 -12.44 -2.62 2.87
N SER A 70 -13.58 -2.71 2.20
CA SER A 70 -14.77 -1.89 2.53
C SER A 70 -15.41 -2.19 3.88
N ASN A 71 -15.02 -3.29 4.54
CA ASN A 71 -15.55 -3.66 5.86
C ASN A 71 -14.73 -3.11 7.02
N ILE A 72 -13.57 -2.50 6.76
CA ILE A 72 -12.74 -1.87 7.79
C ILE A 72 -13.53 -0.78 8.53
N GLY A 73 -13.49 -0.81 9.86
CA GLY A 73 -14.14 0.17 10.73
C GLY A 73 -15.67 -0.01 10.87
N ASN A 74 -16.26 -1.00 10.21
CA ASN A 74 -17.65 -1.35 10.44
C ASN A 74 -17.82 -1.83 11.91
N SER A 75 -18.96 -1.57 12.48
CA SER A 75 -19.24 -1.93 13.89
C SER A 75 -18.39 -1.20 14.96
N GLY A 76 -17.71 -0.10 14.58
CA GLY A 76 -16.91 0.69 15.51
C GLY A 76 -15.51 0.13 15.78
N ALA A 77 -15.05 -0.84 14.99
CA ALA A 77 -13.71 -1.39 15.07
C ALA A 77 -12.63 -0.30 14.82
N THR A 78 -11.48 -0.43 15.48
CA THR A 78 -10.34 0.46 15.28
C THR A 78 -9.77 0.27 13.90
N THR A 79 -9.81 1.30 13.06
CA THR A 79 -9.24 1.27 11.71
C THR A 79 -7.72 1.09 11.76
N PRO A 80 -7.10 0.58 10.67
CA PRO A 80 -5.65 0.42 10.58
C PRO A 80 -4.95 1.75 10.85
N THR A 81 -4.13 1.79 11.88
CA THR A 81 -3.42 3.01 12.28
C THR A 81 -2.05 2.71 12.87
N GLN A 82 -1.14 3.70 12.82
CA GLN A 82 0.21 3.63 13.38
C GLN A 82 0.99 2.38 12.92
N ILE A 83 0.93 2.11 11.62
CA ILE A 83 1.59 0.96 10.99
C ILE A 83 2.99 1.38 10.52
N GLN A 84 3.97 0.49 10.73
CA GLN A 84 5.33 0.68 10.23
C GLN A 84 5.78 -0.58 9.50
N VAL A 85 6.40 -0.41 8.32
CA VAL A 85 6.98 -1.50 7.52
C VAL A 85 8.36 -1.05 7.05
N GLU A 86 9.40 -1.81 7.39
CA GLU A 86 10.76 -1.37 7.16
C GLU A 86 11.67 -2.49 6.63
N ASN A 87 12.62 -2.09 5.78
CA ASN A 87 13.78 -2.90 5.39
C ASN A 87 13.41 -4.27 4.81
N MET A 88 12.49 -4.32 3.84
CA MET A 88 12.10 -5.58 3.20
C MET A 88 11.63 -5.40 1.76
N THR A 89 11.51 -6.51 1.03
CA THR A 89 10.85 -6.55 -0.27
C THR A 89 9.46 -7.18 -0.15
N LEU A 90 8.45 -6.50 -0.68
CA LEU A 90 7.12 -7.03 -0.92
C LEU A 90 7.01 -7.39 -2.41
N ARG A 91 6.92 -8.69 -2.71
CA ARG A 91 7.00 -9.19 -4.09
C ARG A 91 5.74 -9.94 -4.50
N THR A 92 5.19 -9.61 -5.67
CA THR A 92 4.17 -10.42 -6.34
C THR A 92 4.81 -11.27 -7.44
N SER A 93 4.29 -12.47 -7.68
CA SER A 93 4.70 -13.32 -8.80
C SER A 93 3.75 -13.22 -9.99
N VAL A 94 2.66 -12.54 -9.85
CA VAL A 94 1.58 -12.37 -10.83
C VAL A 94 1.16 -10.89 -10.85
N ALA A 95 0.34 -10.52 -11.82
CA ALA A 95 -0.19 -9.16 -11.94
C ALA A 95 -1.19 -8.87 -10.80
N LYS A 96 -0.67 -8.54 -9.61
CA LYS A 96 -1.44 -8.25 -8.40
C LYS A 96 -0.82 -7.11 -7.60
N VAL A 97 -1.53 -6.65 -6.60
CA VAL A 97 -1.19 -5.48 -5.78
C VAL A 97 -0.03 -5.79 -4.81
N GLY A 98 0.91 -4.88 -4.69
CA GLY A 98 1.94 -4.92 -3.62
C GLY A 98 1.32 -4.66 -2.26
N VAL A 99 0.73 -3.48 -2.06
CA VAL A 99 0.02 -3.13 -0.83
C VAL A 99 -1.29 -2.39 -1.12
N SER A 100 -2.37 -2.77 -0.44
CA SER A 100 -3.65 -2.06 -0.41
C SER A 100 -3.79 -1.30 0.91
N LEU A 101 -3.99 0.01 0.82
CA LEU A 101 -4.02 0.95 1.94
C LEU A 101 -5.45 1.47 2.17
N ASP A 102 -6.38 0.56 2.38
CA ASP A 102 -7.76 0.96 2.57
C ASP A 102 -8.01 1.47 3.98
N ARG A 103 -8.53 2.69 4.11
CA ARG A 103 -8.95 3.32 5.38
C ARG A 103 -7.84 3.39 6.44
N VAL A 104 -6.61 3.66 6.00
CA VAL A 104 -5.42 3.68 6.86
C VAL A 104 -5.14 5.07 7.39
N THR A 105 -4.73 5.15 8.65
CA THR A 105 -4.29 6.40 9.28
C THR A 105 -2.87 6.23 9.84
N ASN A 106 -1.95 7.15 9.51
CA ASN A 106 -0.58 7.13 10.04
C ASN A 106 0.18 5.83 9.70
N ALA A 107 0.45 5.57 8.43
CA ALA A 107 1.30 4.48 7.98
C ALA A 107 2.65 4.97 7.48
N TYR A 108 3.71 4.25 7.80
CA TYR A 108 5.07 4.59 7.43
C TYR A 108 5.79 3.40 6.81
N PHE A 109 6.28 3.57 5.58
CA PHE A 109 7.07 2.60 4.85
C PHE A 109 8.47 3.17 4.63
N ASN A 110 9.49 2.51 5.15
CA ASN A 110 10.86 2.97 5.08
C ASN A 110 11.78 1.91 4.47
N ASN A 111 12.49 2.27 3.41
CA ASN A 111 13.41 1.36 2.74
C ASN A 111 12.72 0.03 2.35
N VAL A 112 11.53 0.13 1.74
CA VAL A 112 10.74 -1.01 1.27
C VAL A 112 10.79 -1.06 -0.25
N LYS A 113 11.04 -2.25 -0.80
CA LYS A 113 10.99 -2.51 -2.24
C LYS A 113 9.69 -3.21 -2.61
N PHE A 114 8.87 -2.55 -3.39
CA PHE A 114 7.68 -3.12 -4.00
C PHE A 114 8.07 -3.66 -5.37
N HIS A 115 7.93 -4.96 -5.58
CA HIS A 115 8.39 -5.63 -6.80
C HIS A 115 7.28 -6.49 -7.41
N GLY A 116 6.81 -6.08 -8.58
CA GLY A 116 5.79 -6.78 -9.36
C GLY A 116 6.36 -7.74 -10.40
N SER A 117 5.52 -8.05 -11.39
CA SER A 117 5.85 -8.96 -12.50
C SER A 117 5.71 -8.32 -13.88
N TYR A 118 5.45 -7.02 -13.97
CA TYR A 118 5.32 -6.29 -15.24
C TYR A 118 6.65 -6.29 -16.01
N ALA A 119 6.57 -6.49 -17.32
CA ALA A 119 7.71 -6.36 -18.22
C ALA A 119 7.62 -5.04 -19.02
N SER A 120 8.75 -4.39 -19.24
CA SER A 120 8.81 -3.18 -20.07
C SER A 120 8.20 -3.44 -21.45
N GLY A 121 7.41 -2.48 -21.94
CA GLY A 121 6.66 -2.61 -23.19
C GLY A 121 5.37 -3.44 -23.11
N GLY A 122 5.00 -3.94 -21.91
CA GLY A 122 3.72 -4.59 -21.67
C GLY A 122 2.55 -3.59 -21.69
N SER A 123 1.32 -4.11 -21.71
CA SER A 123 0.08 -3.32 -21.64
C SER A 123 -0.26 -2.93 -20.19
N ASP A 124 -1.16 -1.96 -20.03
CA ASP A 124 -1.75 -1.66 -18.73
C ASP A 124 -2.50 -2.87 -18.15
N SER A 125 -2.45 -2.98 -16.85
CA SER A 125 -3.24 -3.93 -16.09
C SER A 125 -3.67 -3.28 -14.78
N SER A 126 -4.97 -3.06 -14.63
CA SER A 126 -5.56 -2.48 -13.42
C SER A 126 -5.35 -3.35 -12.17
N ASP A 127 -4.98 -4.61 -12.35
CA ASP A 127 -4.67 -5.53 -11.23
C ASP A 127 -3.22 -5.42 -10.74
N ALA A 128 -2.30 -4.93 -11.57
CA ALA A 128 -0.86 -4.88 -11.25
C ALA A 128 -0.47 -3.51 -10.71
N LYS A 129 -0.70 -3.28 -9.42
CA LYS A 129 -0.43 -2.03 -8.73
C LYS A 129 0.62 -2.21 -7.64
N GLY A 130 1.58 -1.29 -7.54
CA GLY A 130 2.55 -1.32 -6.43
C GLY A 130 1.89 -0.96 -5.11
N VAL A 131 1.26 0.20 -5.09
CA VAL A 131 0.44 0.71 -3.98
C VAL A 131 -0.91 1.13 -4.50
N THR A 132 -1.98 0.84 -3.76
CA THR A 132 -3.32 1.31 -4.10
C THR A 132 -4.13 1.73 -2.88
N VAL A 133 -5.05 2.67 -3.10
CA VAL A 133 -6.11 3.07 -2.17
C VAL A 133 -7.43 2.93 -2.92
N THR A 134 -8.29 2.00 -2.52
CA THR A 134 -9.50 1.65 -3.30
C THR A 134 -10.81 1.70 -2.53
N ASN A 135 -10.78 1.70 -1.20
CA ASN A 135 -11.99 1.61 -0.37
C ASN A 135 -12.14 2.76 0.64
N SER A 136 -11.51 3.90 0.36
CA SER A 136 -11.68 5.10 1.16
C SER A 136 -12.90 5.88 0.68
N THR A 137 -13.73 6.33 1.62
CA THR A 137 -14.96 7.11 1.39
C THR A 137 -14.89 8.43 2.13
N ALA A 138 -15.87 9.31 1.98
CA ALA A 138 -15.94 10.55 2.75
C ALA A 138 -15.89 10.32 4.27
N THR A 139 -16.45 9.19 4.74
CA THR A 139 -16.46 8.83 6.17
C THR A 139 -15.17 8.17 6.63
N TYR A 140 -14.52 7.41 5.74
CA TYR A 140 -13.30 6.65 6.04
C TYR A 140 -12.22 6.98 5.02
N THR A 141 -11.27 7.79 5.40
CA THR A 141 -10.20 8.30 4.55
C THR A 141 -8.88 7.63 4.87
N THR A 142 -8.08 7.36 3.84
CA THR A 142 -6.66 7.02 4.04
C THR A 142 -5.86 8.31 4.22
N THR A 143 -5.18 8.48 5.36
CA THR A 143 -4.47 9.73 5.68
C THR A 143 -3.08 9.49 6.27
N ASN A 144 -2.20 10.49 6.07
CA ASN A 144 -0.87 10.51 6.69
C ASN A 144 -0.04 9.26 6.37
N VAL A 145 0.10 8.93 5.09
CA VAL A 145 0.92 7.81 4.64
C VAL A 145 2.23 8.33 4.07
N VAL A 146 3.34 7.79 4.55
CA VAL A 146 4.67 8.19 4.11
C VAL A 146 5.44 6.99 3.57
N PHE A 147 5.96 7.13 2.36
CA PHE A 147 6.94 6.24 1.77
C PHE A 147 8.28 6.97 1.72
N ASN A 148 9.26 6.47 2.46
CA ASN A 148 10.60 7.04 2.53
C ASN A 148 11.63 6.05 1.99
N GLN A 149 12.47 6.50 1.05
CA GLN A 149 13.52 5.66 0.44
C GLN A 149 13.01 4.33 -0.13
N CYS A 150 11.76 4.32 -0.62
CA CYS A 150 11.14 3.13 -1.18
C CYS A 150 11.44 2.98 -2.67
N GLN A 151 11.38 1.73 -3.14
CA GLN A 151 11.52 1.41 -4.56
C GLN A 151 10.24 0.74 -5.06
N PHE A 152 9.69 1.23 -6.17
CA PHE A 152 8.54 0.68 -6.84
C PHE A 152 8.94 0.21 -8.23
N THR A 153 8.83 -1.08 -8.49
CA THR A 153 9.32 -1.62 -9.77
C THR A 153 8.47 -2.77 -10.30
N LYS A 154 8.34 -2.82 -11.62
CA LYS A 154 7.67 -3.91 -12.34
C LYS A 154 6.19 -4.10 -11.98
N PHE A 155 5.46 -3.02 -11.84
CA PHE A 155 4.00 -3.02 -11.85
C PHE A 155 3.49 -2.28 -13.09
N ALA A 156 2.30 -2.62 -13.57
CA ALA A 156 1.70 -1.82 -14.64
C ALA A 156 1.41 -0.39 -14.15
N ARG A 157 0.99 -0.25 -12.89
CA ARG A 157 0.81 1.04 -12.20
C ARG A 157 1.62 1.01 -10.91
N LEU A 158 2.63 1.86 -10.74
CA LEU A 158 3.45 1.83 -9.53
C LEU A 158 2.70 2.38 -8.33
N VAL A 159 1.92 3.44 -8.54
CA VAL A 159 1.04 4.07 -7.54
C VAL A 159 -0.33 4.29 -8.17
N ASP A 160 -1.39 3.92 -7.48
CA ASP A 160 -2.77 4.12 -7.91
C ASP A 160 -3.59 4.65 -6.72
N LEU A 161 -3.84 5.95 -6.70
CA LEU A 161 -4.60 6.64 -5.67
C LEU A 161 -5.95 7.08 -6.25
N SER A 162 -6.86 6.13 -6.37
CA SER A 162 -8.14 6.33 -7.06
C SER A 162 -9.23 6.95 -6.18
N PHE A 163 -9.09 6.84 -4.86
CA PHE A 163 -10.12 7.23 -3.89
C PHE A 163 -9.62 8.22 -2.85
N ASN A 164 -10.52 8.62 -1.97
CA ASN A 164 -10.29 9.60 -0.94
C ASN A 164 -9.06 9.27 -0.07
N CYS A 165 -8.00 9.99 -0.28
CA CYS A 165 -6.81 9.94 0.55
C CYS A 165 -6.20 11.34 0.65
N THR A 166 -5.54 11.62 1.77
CA THR A 166 -4.92 12.91 1.99
C THR A 166 -3.58 12.78 2.70
N ASN A 167 -2.68 13.71 2.41
CA ASN A 167 -1.34 13.74 2.99
C ASN A 167 -0.58 12.42 2.76
N VAL A 168 -0.49 12.00 1.48
CA VAL A 168 0.32 10.85 1.06
C VAL A 168 1.63 11.35 0.46
N LYS A 169 2.76 10.94 1.04
CA LYS A 169 4.08 11.44 0.69
C LYS A 169 5.01 10.33 0.22
N PHE A 170 5.70 10.61 -0.88
CA PHE A 170 6.77 9.78 -1.42
C PHE A 170 8.07 10.62 -1.39
N HIS A 171 8.96 10.28 -0.48
CA HIS A 171 10.23 10.98 -0.31
C HIS A 171 11.41 10.08 -0.66
N ALA A 172 12.33 10.59 -1.49
CA ALA A 172 13.52 9.88 -1.94
C ALA A 172 13.19 8.46 -2.50
N CYS A 173 12.10 8.34 -3.26
CA CYS A 173 11.63 7.08 -3.81
C CYS A 173 12.09 6.89 -5.27
N ASP A 174 12.32 5.63 -5.66
CA ASP A 174 12.61 5.23 -7.03
C ASP A 174 11.41 4.52 -7.67
N PHE A 175 10.96 5.03 -8.81
CA PHE A 175 9.87 4.50 -9.60
C PHE A 175 10.39 3.98 -10.94
N LYS A 176 10.26 2.67 -11.20
CA LYS A 176 10.93 2.09 -12.35
C LYS A 176 10.15 0.94 -13.00
N THR A 177 10.18 0.89 -14.32
CA THR A 177 9.61 -0.17 -15.15
C THR A 177 8.11 -0.34 -14.92
N ALA A 178 7.34 0.51 -15.57
CA ALA A 178 5.88 0.52 -15.47
C ALA A 178 5.22 0.91 -16.79
N TYR A 179 3.93 0.64 -16.92
CA TYR A 179 3.10 1.26 -17.94
C TYR A 179 2.76 2.71 -17.53
N TYR A 180 2.21 2.90 -16.32
CA TYR A 180 2.05 4.21 -15.67
C TYR A 180 2.87 4.29 -14.38
N GLY A 181 3.44 5.46 -14.10
CA GLY A 181 4.10 5.74 -12.84
C GLY A 181 3.07 5.89 -11.71
N ALA A 182 2.46 7.05 -11.58
CA ALA A 182 1.39 7.31 -10.62
C ALA A 182 0.10 7.74 -11.31
N LEU A 183 -1.02 7.10 -10.96
CA LEU A 183 -2.37 7.54 -11.29
C LEU A 183 -3.02 8.12 -10.05
N ILE A 184 -3.54 9.35 -10.16
CA ILE A 184 -4.16 10.07 -9.06
C ILE A 184 -5.55 10.49 -9.49
N GLY A 185 -6.58 9.99 -8.83
CA GLY A 185 -7.98 10.25 -9.16
C GLY A 185 -8.51 9.55 -10.42
N ALA A 186 -7.77 8.60 -11.00
CA ALA A 186 -8.02 8.07 -12.34
C ALA A 186 -9.18 7.06 -12.47
N GLU A 187 -9.73 6.56 -11.38
CA GLU A 187 -10.83 5.60 -11.38
C GLU A 187 -11.97 6.07 -10.46
N MET A 188 -12.49 7.25 -10.71
CA MET A 188 -13.77 7.61 -10.14
C MET A 188 -14.85 6.87 -10.97
N ASP A 189 -15.49 5.89 -10.36
CA ASP A 189 -16.44 4.95 -11.00
C ASP A 189 -17.78 5.59 -11.47
N GLY A 190 -17.77 6.87 -11.81
CA GLY A 190 -18.97 7.59 -12.23
C GLY A 190 -20.01 7.79 -11.11
N SER A 191 -19.70 7.45 -9.88
CA SER A 191 -20.52 7.81 -8.73
C SER A 191 -20.37 9.30 -8.45
N THR A 192 -21.35 10.06 -8.88
CA THR A 192 -21.43 11.52 -8.82
C THR A 192 -21.67 12.08 -7.41
N THR A 193 -21.48 11.28 -6.39
CA THR A 193 -21.69 11.71 -5.01
C THR A 193 -20.43 12.31 -4.42
N GLY A 194 -20.13 13.53 -4.83
CA GLY A 194 -19.20 14.43 -4.16
C GLY A 194 -17.86 14.57 -4.86
N LEU A 195 -17.69 15.64 -5.62
CA LEU A 195 -16.40 16.17 -6.11
C LEU A 195 -15.34 16.39 -5.00
N ASP A 196 -15.71 16.17 -3.75
CA ASP A 196 -14.87 16.38 -2.57
C ASP A 196 -14.06 15.13 -2.14
N ASP A 197 -14.25 13.98 -2.76
CA ASP A 197 -13.70 12.71 -2.29
C ASP A 197 -12.44 12.23 -3.03
N GLY A 198 -11.83 13.08 -3.84
CA GLY A 198 -10.58 12.79 -4.54
C GLY A 198 -9.33 12.84 -3.64
N PRO A 199 -8.20 12.33 -4.15
CA PRO A 199 -6.91 12.43 -3.47
C PRO A 199 -6.47 13.88 -3.26
N ARG A 200 -5.96 14.22 -2.06
CA ARG A 200 -5.50 15.55 -1.70
C ARG A 200 -4.13 15.51 -1.05
N ASP A 201 -3.34 16.58 -1.23
CA ASP A 201 -2.01 16.74 -0.64
C ASP A 201 -1.11 15.52 -0.92
N ILE A 202 -0.99 15.16 -2.22
CA ILE A 202 -0.10 14.09 -2.67
C ILE A 202 1.23 14.69 -3.07
N GLN A 203 2.31 14.23 -2.47
CA GLN A 203 3.65 14.80 -2.64
C GLN A 203 4.66 13.76 -3.12
N PHE A 204 5.42 14.11 -4.15
CA PHE A 204 6.61 13.38 -4.59
C PHE A 204 7.81 14.30 -4.48
N THR A 205 8.72 14.01 -3.55
CA THR A 205 9.90 14.85 -3.28
C THR A 205 11.18 14.05 -3.41
N SER A 206 12.20 14.63 -4.05
CA SER A 206 13.51 13.99 -4.23
C SER A 206 13.43 12.58 -4.85
N SER A 207 12.40 12.32 -5.66
CA SER A 207 12.10 11.01 -6.23
C SER A 207 12.51 10.92 -7.70
N SER A 208 12.83 9.72 -8.17
CA SER A 208 13.25 9.47 -9.54
C SER A 208 12.26 8.59 -10.30
N TRP A 209 12.17 8.77 -11.62
CA TRP A 209 11.29 8.04 -12.52
C TRP A 209 12.09 7.54 -13.72
N SER A 210 12.00 6.25 -14.05
CA SER A 210 12.69 5.68 -15.19
C SER A 210 11.94 4.50 -15.80
N ASP A 211 12.07 4.30 -17.10
CA ASP A 211 11.43 3.19 -17.84
C ASP A 211 9.90 3.15 -17.62
N ILE A 212 9.26 4.31 -17.79
CA ILE A 212 7.80 4.47 -17.71
C ILE A 212 7.25 4.57 -19.13
N GLY A 213 6.38 3.63 -19.49
CA GLY A 213 5.87 3.49 -20.87
C GLY A 213 4.94 4.62 -21.30
N GLN A 214 4.20 5.20 -20.37
CA GLN A 214 3.27 6.32 -20.61
C GLN A 214 3.67 7.53 -19.75
N GLN A 215 2.79 7.97 -18.83
CA GLN A 215 3.06 9.12 -17.98
C GLN A 215 3.71 8.69 -16.65
N ALA A 216 4.71 9.47 -16.20
CA ALA A 216 5.27 9.32 -14.88
C ALA A 216 4.22 9.65 -13.80
N ILE A 217 3.45 10.73 -14.00
CA ILE A 217 2.33 11.10 -13.15
C ILE A 217 1.15 11.48 -14.05
N LEU A 218 0.03 10.83 -13.86
CA LEU A 218 -1.25 11.15 -14.50
C LEU A 218 -2.24 11.56 -13.40
N VAL A 219 -2.70 12.78 -13.46
CA VAL A 219 -3.80 13.27 -12.63
C VAL A 219 -5.05 13.30 -13.50
N SER A 220 -6.05 12.51 -13.15
CA SER A 220 -7.36 12.57 -13.81
C SER A 220 -8.16 13.71 -13.19
N PRO A 221 -8.70 14.63 -14.00
CA PRO A 221 -9.68 15.58 -13.48
C PRO A 221 -10.90 14.81 -12.96
N ALA A 222 -11.42 15.26 -11.82
CA ALA A 222 -12.69 14.79 -11.27
C ALA A 222 -13.86 15.17 -12.20
#